data_694aaa00dda63bab7e8add5d5e3f2af8
#
_entry.id   694aaa00dda63bab7e8add5d5e3f2af8
#
_cell.length_a   1.000
_cell.length_b   1.000
_cell.length_c   1.000
_cell.angle_alpha   90.00
_cell.angle_beta   90.00
_cell.angle_gamma   90.00
#
_symmetry.space_group_name_H-M   'P 1'
#
loop_
_entity.id
_entity.type
_entity.pdbx_description
1 polymer ?
#
loop_
_entity_poly.entity_id
_entity_poly.type
_entity_poly.pdbx_seq_one_letter_code
_entity_poly.pdbx_strand_id
1 'polypeptide(L)'
;MKNILVAIAFCTIGINSNAQHTVVMKDGSKLNGELQSIQNNTVTFFYKGSNITFNVGEISSIQFDGVVGGASSVSTTSTKGSTFVMPGRKLTRQPKIDNLTMEKGIVVVIITIDKYGNVIKAEPGADGTTTTSTYLLTKAEQAAKSAMFDGGTTFPLQQKGTITITF
;
A
#
# COMPACT_ATOMS: atom_id res chain seq x y z
N MET A 1 -4.62 33.37 -57.49
CA MET A 1 -4.39 33.46 -56.05
C MET A 1 -4.61 32.08 -55.49
N LYS A 2 -3.53 31.37 -55.15
CA LYS A 2 -3.57 29.99 -54.67
C LYS A 2 -3.47 30.01 -53.16
N ASN A 3 -4.55 29.65 -52.45
CA ASN A 3 -4.53 29.50 -51.01
C ASN A 3 -3.85 28.15 -50.64
N ILE A 4 -2.71 28.24 -50.04
CA ILE A 4 -2.01 27.08 -49.45
C ILE A 4 -2.52 26.93 -48.01
N LEU A 5 -3.32 25.89 -47.80
CA LEU A 5 -3.77 25.47 -46.47
C LEU A 5 -2.66 24.62 -45.84
N VAL A 6 -1.93 25.18 -44.88
CA VAL A 6 -0.94 24.44 -44.11
C VAL A 6 -1.67 23.73 -42.98
N ALA A 7 -1.84 22.42 -43.15
CA ALA A 7 -2.33 21.56 -42.05
C ALA A 7 -1.18 21.25 -41.10
N ILE A 8 -1.19 21.86 -39.91
CA ILE A 8 -0.30 21.53 -38.82
C ILE A 8 -0.81 20.23 -38.18
N ALA A 9 -0.15 19.13 -38.49
CA ALA A 9 -0.37 17.85 -37.80
C ALA A 9 0.17 17.97 -36.39
N PHE A 10 -0.73 18.08 -35.42
CA PHE A 10 -0.37 18.01 -33.98
C PHE A 10 -0.08 16.55 -33.64
N CYS A 11 1.21 16.18 -33.66
CA CYS A 11 1.65 14.87 -33.21
C CYS A 11 1.60 14.84 -31.67
N THR A 12 0.50 14.35 -31.12
CA THR A 12 0.41 14.05 -29.68
C THR A 12 1.31 12.86 -29.37
N ILE A 13 2.49 13.15 -28.86
CA ILE A 13 3.36 12.11 -28.26
C ILE A 13 2.66 11.68 -26.98
N GLY A 14 1.90 10.60 -27.07
CA GLY A 14 1.35 9.92 -25.91
C GLY A 14 2.52 9.35 -25.10
N ILE A 15 2.83 9.96 -23.97
CA ILE A 15 3.76 9.37 -22.99
C ILE A 15 3.00 8.22 -22.33
N ASN A 16 3.15 7.01 -22.86
CA ASN A 16 2.72 5.79 -22.18
C ASN A 16 3.69 5.55 -21.00
N SER A 17 3.34 6.07 -19.84
CA SER A 17 3.99 5.68 -18.60
C SER A 17 3.47 4.29 -18.20
N ASN A 18 4.12 3.24 -18.70
CA ASN A 18 3.85 1.89 -18.26
C ASN A 18 4.38 1.75 -16.83
N ALA A 19 3.49 1.64 -15.85
CA ALA A 19 3.87 1.25 -14.50
C ALA A 19 4.37 -0.19 -14.56
N GLN A 20 5.69 -0.37 -14.46
CA GLN A 20 6.29 -1.69 -14.39
C GLN A 20 6.20 -2.22 -12.97
N HIS A 21 5.76 -3.45 -12.86
CA HIS A 21 5.70 -4.19 -11.59
C HIS A 21 6.64 -5.38 -11.66
N THR A 22 7.23 -5.74 -10.53
CA THR A 22 8.08 -6.93 -10.44
C THR A 22 7.35 -8.00 -9.65
N VAL A 23 7.05 -9.12 -10.29
CA VAL A 23 6.53 -10.32 -9.63
C VAL A 23 7.71 -11.22 -9.26
N VAL A 24 7.83 -11.57 -7.98
CA VAL A 24 8.82 -12.53 -7.48
C VAL A 24 8.08 -13.83 -7.18
N MET A 25 8.48 -14.90 -7.88
CA MET A 25 7.92 -16.22 -7.71
C MET A 25 8.57 -16.95 -6.51
N LYS A 26 7.94 -18.00 -6.01
CA LYS A 26 8.49 -18.80 -4.90
C LYS A 26 9.76 -19.58 -5.27
N ASP A 27 9.98 -19.84 -6.54
CA ASP A 27 11.22 -20.43 -7.07
C ASP A 27 12.39 -19.42 -7.15
N GLY A 28 12.14 -18.14 -6.77
CA GLY A 28 13.11 -17.05 -6.82
C GLY A 28 13.17 -16.32 -8.16
N SER A 29 12.41 -16.74 -9.18
CA SER A 29 12.37 -16.03 -10.46
C SER A 29 11.70 -14.67 -10.31
N LYS A 30 12.16 -13.67 -11.09
CA LYS A 30 11.65 -12.30 -11.12
C LYS A 30 11.17 -11.96 -12.52
N LEU A 31 9.96 -11.47 -12.61
CA LEU A 31 9.32 -11.06 -13.86
C LEU A 31 8.96 -9.58 -13.77
N ASN A 32 9.49 -8.77 -14.71
CA ASN A 32 9.19 -7.34 -14.79
C ASN A 32 8.18 -7.10 -15.92
N GLY A 33 7.04 -6.54 -15.59
CA GLY A 33 5.95 -6.33 -16.54
C GLY A 33 4.83 -5.52 -15.91
N GLU A 34 3.61 -5.66 -16.44
CA GLU A 34 2.45 -4.93 -16.00
C GLU A 34 1.41 -5.86 -15.38
N LEU A 35 0.97 -5.56 -14.15
CA LEU A 35 -0.11 -6.28 -13.51
C LEU A 35 -1.45 -5.86 -14.13
N GLN A 36 -2.15 -6.81 -14.76
CA GLN A 36 -3.44 -6.55 -15.40
C GLN A 36 -4.62 -6.79 -14.45
N SER A 37 -4.60 -7.92 -13.73
CA SER A 37 -5.66 -8.23 -12.76
C SER A 37 -5.24 -9.31 -11.76
N ILE A 38 -5.94 -9.31 -10.61
CA ILE A 38 -5.89 -10.40 -9.63
C ILE A 38 -7.34 -10.80 -9.36
N GLN A 39 -7.73 -12.00 -9.79
CA GLN A 39 -9.09 -12.51 -9.62
C GLN A 39 -9.06 -14.04 -9.40
N ASN A 40 -9.96 -14.55 -8.55
CA ASN A 40 -10.14 -16.00 -8.34
C ASN A 40 -8.83 -16.77 -8.11
N ASN A 41 -7.95 -16.23 -7.25
CA ASN A 41 -6.64 -16.83 -6.95
C ASN A 41 -5.67 -16.88 -8.15
N THR A 42 -5.95 -16.13 -9.22
CA THR A 42 -5.15 -16.06 -10.45
C THR A 42 -4.70 -14.62 -10.67
N VAL A 43 -3.41 -14.44 -10.95
CA VAL A 43 -2.80 -13.15 -11.34
C VAL A 43 -2.60 -13.19 -12.84
N THR A 44 -3.14 -12.20 -13.55
CA THR A 44 -2.87 -11.93 -14.97
C THR A 44 -1.82 -10.84 -15.07
N PHE A 45 -0.73 -11.14 -15.75
CA PHE A 45 0.45 -10.29 -15.84
C PHE A 45 0.89 -10.15 -17.30
N PHE A 46 1.10 -8.93 -17.76
CA PHE A 46 1.60 -8.66 -19.11
C PHE A 46 3.13 -8.65 -19.08
N TYR A 47 3.73 -9.64 -19.75
CA TYR A 47 5.18 -9.87 -19.80
C TYR A 47 5.65 -10.07 -21.23
N LYS A 48 6.66 -9.29 -21.67
CA LYS A 48 7.26 -9.40 -23.00
C LYS A 48 6.24 -9.47 -24.15
N GLY A 49 5.17 -8.67 -24.08
CA GLY A 49 4.18 -8.57 -25.16
C GLY A 49 3.05 -9.62 -25.11
N SER A 50 2.97 -10.42 -24.06
CA SER A 50 1.93 -11.45 -23.89
C SER A 50 1.37 -11.45 -22.48
N ASN A 51 0.08 -11.77 -22.34
CA ASN A 51 -0.53 -12.01 -21.04
C ASN A 51 -0.17 -13.43 -20.58
N ILE A 52 0.37 -13.51 -19.37
CA ILE A 52 0.65 -14.76 -18.68
C ILE A 52 -0.15 -14.79 -17.37
N THR A 53 -0.53 -15.98 -16.93
CA THR A 53 -1.31 -16.17 -15.72
C THR A 53 -0.57 -17.07 -14.74
N PHE A 54 -0.62 -16.70 -13.45
CA PHE A 54 -0.05 -17.47 -12.36
C PHE A 54 -1.10 -17.68 -11.27
N ASN A 55 -0.97 -18.76 -10.54
CA ASN A 55 -1.70 -18.92 -9.30
C ASN A 55 -1.07 -18.03 -8.22
N VAL A 56 -1.88 -17.33 -7.41
CA VAL A 56 -1.38 -16.51 -6.28
C VAL A 56 -0.49 -17.35 -5.35
N GLY A 57 -0.77 -18.65 -5.23
CA GLY A 57 0.04 -19.59 -4.44
C GLY A 57 1.48 -19.79 -4.93
N GLU A 58 1.81 -19.44 -6.17
CA GLU A 58 3.16 -19.56 -6.77
C GLU A 58 3.98 -18.27 -6.60
N ILE A 59 3.33 -17.20 -6.19
CA ILE A 59 3.95 -15.89 -6.03
C ILE A 59 4.46 -15.72 -4.60
N SER A 60 5.69 -15.23 -4.47
CA SER A 60 6.29 -14.83 -3.19
C SER A 60 5.95 -13.39 -2.83
N SER A 61 6.07 -12.47 -3.80
CA SER A 61 5.73 -11.07 -3.64
C SER A 61 5.50 -10.37 -4.98
N ILE A 62 4.71 -9.29 -4.96
CA ILE A 62 4.57 -8.37 -6.09
C ILE A 62 5.11 -7.03 -5.63
N GLN A 63 6.14 -6.54 -6.32
CA GLN A 63 6.73 -5.23 -6.11
C GLN A 63 6.17 -4.27 -7.14
N PHE A 64 5.58 -3.19 -6.69
CA PHE A 64 5.06 -2.12 -7.53
C PHE A 64 6.14 -1.06 -7.66
N ASP A 65 6.89 -1.07 -8.78
CA ASP A 65 7.85 0.00 -9.09
C ASP A 65 7.06 1.23 -9.52
N GLY A 66 6.87 2.15 -8.59
CA GLY A 66 6.05 3.32 -8.78
C GLY A 66 6.64 4.29 -9.80
N VAL A 67 5.91 4.53 -10.87
CA VAL A 67 6.08 5.74 -11.66
C VAL A 67 5.46 6.90 -10.89
N VAL A 68 6.26 7.92 -10.74
CA VAL A 68 5.94 9.24 -10.22
C VAL A 68 4.77 9.84 -10.99
N GLY A 69 3.60 9.71 -10.43
CA GLY A 69 2.36 10.24 -10.95
C GLY A 69 1.26 10.01 -9.93
N GLY A 70 1.41 10.56 -8.72
CA GLY A 70 0.32 10.61 -7.74
C GLY A 70 -0.12 9.28 -7.11
N ALA A 71 0.61 8.19 -7.28
CA ALA A 71 0.36 6.94 -6.55
C ALA A 71 1.38 6.81 -5.43
N SER A 72 0.94 7.07 -4.24
CA SER A 72 1.62 6.82 -2.99
C SER A 72 2.30 5.46 -2.99
N SER A 73 3.62 5.45 -2.82
CA SER A 73 4.33 4.23 -2.43
C SER A 73 3.71 3.72 -1.12
N VAL A 74 2.99 2.62 -1.20
CA VAL A 74 2.48 1.93 -0.01
C VAL A 74 3.69 1.29 0.67
N SER A 75 4.26 1.96 1.65
CA SER A 75 5.25 1.37 2.52
C SER A 75 4.56 0.31 3.38
N THR A 76 4.69 -0.95 3.00
CA THR A 76 4.32 -2.08 3.87
C THR A 76 5.57 -2.53 4.60
N THR A 77 5.77 -2.06 5.82
CA THR A 77 6.82 -2.57 6.70
C THR A 77 6.17 -3.50 7.70
N SER A 78 6.51 -4.79 7.63
CA SER A 78 6.09 -5.77 8.62
C SER A 78 7.09 -5.77 9.77
N THR A 79 6.62 -5.40 10.94
CA THR A 79 7.37 -5.50 12.19
C THR A 79 6.65 -6.48 13.10
N LYS A 80 7.38 -7.15 14.00
CA LYS A 80 6.83 -8.14 14.94
C LYS A 80 5.51 -7.65 15.56
N GLY A 81 4.39 -8.24 15.13
CA GLY A 81 3.05 -7.96 15.64
C GLY A 81 2.31 -6.79 14.96
N SER A 82 2.91 -6.05 14.03
CA SER A 82 2.19 -5.00 13.31
C SER A 82 2.65 -4.83 11.87
N THR A 83 1.70 -4.47 11.02
CA THR A 83 1.93 -4.07 9.62
C THR A 83 1.21 -2.75 9.40
N PHE A 84 1.77 -1.84 8.62
CA PHE A 84 1.09 -0.59 8.30
C PHE A 84 1.05 -0.32 6.79
N VAL A 85 0.02 0.40 6.40
CA VAL A 85 -0.17 0.92 5.04
C VAL A 85 -0.38 2.43 5.14
N MET A 86 0.63 3.19 4.73
CA MET A 86 0.60 4.66 4.75
C MET A 86 1.29 5.19 3.51
N PRO A 87 0.55 5.83 2.61
CA PRO A 87 1.14 6.34 1.38
C PRO A 87 2.23 7.40 1.63
N GLY A 88 3.42 7.20 1.05
CA GLY A 88 4.50 8.19 1.06
C GLY A 88 5.10 8.53 2.43
N ARG A 89 4.80 7.77 3.49
CA ARG A 89 5.32 7.97 4.84
C ARG A 89 6.10 6.76 5.32
N LYS A 90 7.08 7.01 6.16
CA LYS A 90 7.86 5.97 6.85
C LYS A 90 7.52 5.96 8.32
N LEU A 91 7.43 4.75 8.89
CA LEU A 91 7.26 4.58 10.33
C LEU A 91 8.58 4.90 11.05
N THR A 92 8.57 5.89 11.94
CA THR A 92 9.74 6.29 12.73
C THR A 92 9.71 5.71 14.14
N ARG A 93 8.52 5.44 14.68
CA ARG A 93 8.32 4.77 15.95
C ARG A 93 7.22 3.73 15.83
N GLN A 94 7.53 2.49 16.21
CA GLN A 94 6.61 1.36 16.15
C GLN A 94 5.46 1.49 17.15
N PRO A 95 4.27 0.93 16.83
CA PRO A 95 3.19 0.77 17.79
C PRO A 95 3.66 -0.02 19.00
N LYS A 96 3.37 0.48 20.20
CA LYS A 96 3.63 -0.25 21.44
C LYS A 96 2.46 -1.21 21.69
N ILE A 97 2.64 -2.46 21.32
CA ILE A 97 1.63 -3.52 21.49
C ILE A 97 1.79 -4.10 22.89
N ASP A 98 0.73 -4.03 23.67
CA ASP A 98 0.64 -4.58 25.03
C ASP A 98 -0.62 -5.44 25.13
N ASN A 99 -0.44 -6.75 25.34
CA ASN A 99 -1.53 -7.70 25.55
C ASN A 99 -1.25 -8.48 26.86
N LEU A 100 -2.07 -8.19 27.85
CA LEU A 100 -1.99 -8.84 29.18
C LEU A 100 -2.93 -10.04 29.30
N THR A 101 -3.64 -10.39 28.23
CA THR A 101 -4.55 -11.54 28.16
C THR A 101 -4.01 -12.61 27.22
N MET A 102 -4.65 -13.79 27.24
CA MET A 102 -4.38 -14.86 26.28
C MET A 102 -5.24 -14.74 25.00
N GLU A 103 -6.02 -13.67 24.88
CA GLU A 103 -6.84 -13.43 23.70
C GLU A 103 -5.95 -13.14 22.49
N LYS A 104 -6.32 -13.72 21.37
CA LYS A 104 -5.62 -13.55 20.09
C LYS A 104 -6.56 -13.03 19.04
N GLY A 105 -6.00 -12.30 18.08
CA GLY A 105 -6.76 -11.80 16.95
C GLY A 105 -5.97 -10.76 16.18
N ILE A 106 -6.52 -10.41 15.02
CA ILE A 106 -6.01 -9.33 14.17
C ILE A 106 -6.97 -8.17 14.30
N VAL A 107 -6.44 -6.98 14.55
CA VAL A 107 -7.22 -5.73 14.56
C VAL A 107 -6.63 -4.79 13.52
N VAL A 108 -7.47 -4.39 12.56
CA VAL A 108 -7.13 -3.34 11.60
C VAL A 108 -7.63 -2.01 12.15
N VAL A 109 -6.74 -1.03 12.24
CA VAL A 109 -7.00 0.30 12.78
C VAL A 109 -6.83 1.32 11.65
N ILE A 110 -7.89 2.07 11.33
CA ILE A 110 -7.77 3.25 10.46
C ILE A 110 -7.16 4.36 11.30
N ILE A 111 -6.06 4.94 10.81
CA ILE A 111 -5.39 6.05 11.47
C ILE A 111 -5.46 7.32 10.62
N THR A 112 -5.47 8.46 11.28
CA THR A 112 -5.23 9.77 10.67
C THR A 112 -3.99 10.36 11.34
N ILE A 113 -3.02 10.78 10.53
CA ILE A 113 -1.80 11.44 11.01
C ILE A 113 -1.78 12.91 10.60
N ASP A 114 -1.08 13.71 11.37
CA ASP A 114 -0.80 15.11 11.03
C ASP A 114 0.45 15.25 10.12
N LYS A 115 0.74 16.49 9.70
CA LYS A 115 1.93 16.78 8.90
C LYS A 115 3.25 16.48 9.62
N TYR A 116 3.24 16.38 10.94
CA TYR A 116 4.42 16.08 11.75
C TYR A 116 4.60 14.57 11.99
N GLY A 117 3.66 13.74 11.52
CA GLY A 117 3.72 12.29 11.65
C GLY A 117 3.09 11.73 12.93
N ASN A 118 2.41 12.56 13.72
CA ASN A 118 1.69 12.08 14.91
C ASN A 118 0.34 11.49 14.53
N VAL A 119 -0.03 10.38 15.16
CA VAL A 119 -1.37 9.80 15.01
C VAL A 119 -2.35 10.63 15.84
N ILE A 120 -3.21 11.41 15.16
CA ILE A 120 -4.21 12.26 15.80
C ILE A 120 -5.55 11.56 15.96
N LYS A 121 -5.84 10.51 15.19
CA LYS A 121 -7.04 9.69 15.29
C LYS A 121 -6.72 8.23 15.00
N ALA A 122 -7.35 7.32 15.72
CA ALA A 122 -7.27 5.87 15.50
C ALA A 122 -8.66 5.27 15.70
N GLU A 123 -9.13 4.51 14.70
CA GLU A 123 -10.46 3.87 14.66
C GLU A 123 -10.25 2.37 14.45
N PRO A 124 -10.30 1.55 15.51
CA PRO A 124 -10.13 0.10 15.40
C PRO A 124 -11.41 -0.57 14.87
N GLY A 125 -11.25 -1.76 14.30
CA GLY A 125 -12.38 -2.55 13.82
C GLY A 125 -12.68 -2.37 12.33
N ALA A 126 -11.71 -1.89 11.54
CA ALA A 126 -11.84 -1.81 10.09
C ALA A 126 -11.82 -3.20 9.44
N ASP A 127 -12.12 -3.24 8.13
CA ASP A 127 -12.15 -4.47 7.33
C ASP A 127 -10.84 -5.25 7.46
N GLY A 128 -10.96 -6.56 7.68
CA GLY A 128 -9.84 -7.45 7.99
C GLY A 128 -9.61 -7.68 9.49
N THR A 129 -10.37 -7.02 10.38
CA THR A 129 -10.40 -7.33 11.81
C THR A 129 -11.04 -8.69 12.05
N THR A 130 -10.36 -9.58 12.79
CA THR A 130 -10.84 -10.95 13.05
C THR A 130 -11.39 -11.16 14.46
N THR A 131 -11.40 -10.12 15.30
CA THR A 131 -11.88 -10.18 16.69
C THR A 131 -12.95 -9.15 16.98
N THR A 132 -13.88 -9.50 17.85
CA THR A 132 -14.89 -8.57 18.40
C THR A 132 -14.59 -8.19 19.86
N SER A 133 -13.44 -8.64 20.40
CA SER A 133 -13.02 -8.33 21.76
C SER A 133 -12.82 -6.83 21.94
N THR A 134 -13.63 -6.20 22.77
CA THR A 134 -13.48 -4.78 23.12
C THR A 134 -12.13 -4.49 23.75
N TYR A 135 -11.57 -5.46 24.48
CA TYR A 135 -10.23 -5.34 25.06
C TYR A 135 -9.16 -5.21 23.96
N LEU A 136 -9.15 -6.13 23.00
CA LEU A 136 -8.17 -6.09 21.88
C LEU A 136 -8.36 -4.86 21.00
N LEU A 137 -9.60 -4.45 20.73
CA LEU A 137 -9.88 -3.22 19.98
C LEU A 137 -9.31 -1.99 20.69
N THR A 138 -9.53 -1.86 22.02
CA THR A 138 -8.98 -0.75 22.81
C THR A 138 -7.45 -0.77 22.85
N LYS A 139 -6.86 -1.95 23.00
CA LYS A 139 -5.39 -2.10 22.98
C LYS A 139 -4.79 -1.76 21.62
N ALA A 140 -5.46 -2.14 20.54
CA ALA A 140 -5.06 -1.78 19.18
C ALA A 140 -5.12 -0.26 18.94
N GLU A 141 -6.16 0.40 19.42
CA GLU A 141 -6.28 1.86 19.36
C GLU A 141 -5.13 2.54 20.10
N GLN A 142 -4.83 2.13 21.33
CA GLN A 142 -3.71 2.65 22.12
C GLN A 142 -2.36 2.43 21.43
N ALA A 143 -2.14 1.22 20.91
CA ALA A 143 -0.94 0.88 20.18
C ALA A 143 -0.79 1.75 18.93
N ALA A 144 -1.85 1.90 18.13
CA ALA A 144 -1.84 2.72 16.93
C ALA A 144 -1.52 4.20 17.25
N LYS A 145 -2.09 4.76 18.33
CA LYS A 145 -1.79 6.13 18.80
C LYS A 145 -0.36 6.31 19.28
N SER A 146 0.32 5.25 19.69
CA SER A 146 1.72 5.30 20.10
C SER A 146 2.71 5.30 18.93
N ALA A 147 2.26 4.95 17.73
CA ALA A 147 3.07 4.97 16.52
C ALA A 147 3.41 6.41 16.10
N MET A 148 4.51 6.56 15.39
CA MET A 148 4.90 7.84 14.82
C MET A 148 5.47 7.62 13.42
N PHE A 149 5.14 8.53 12.52
CA PHE A 149 5.63 8.53 11.15
C PHE A 149 6.59 9.69 10.93
N ASP A 150 7.27 9.69 9.80
CA ASP A 150 8.08 10.84 9.40
C ASP A 150 7.19 12.07 9.18
N GLY A 151 7.71 13.22 9.53
CA GLY A 151 7.04 14.51 9.40
C GLY A 151 7.79 15.45 8.45
N GLY A 152 7.10 16.47 7.95
CA GLY A 152 7.71 17.50 7.11
C GLY A 152 6.71 18.53 6.62
N THR A 153 7.23 19.65 6.14
CA THR A 153 6.41 20.77 5.65
C THR A 153 5.75 20.50 4.30
N THR A 154 6.26 19.53 3.55
CA THR A 154 5.74 19.13 2.23
C THR A 154 4.57 18.17 2.32
N PHE A 155 4.30 17.60 3.49
CA PHE A 155 3.22 16.66 3.69
C PHE A 155 1.87 17.37 3.93
N PRO A 156 0.74 16.72 3.56
CA PRO A 156 -0.59 17.24 3.80
C PRO A 156 -0.86 17.43 5.30
N LEU A 157 -1.76 18.36 5.64
CA LEU A 157 -2.13 18.65 7.04
C LEU A 157 -2.66 17.42 7.77
N GLN A 158 -3.37 16.55 7.05
CA GLN A 158 -3.85 15.28 7.54
C GLN A 158 -3.75 14.22 6.44
N GLN A 159 -3.45 12.99 6.84
CA GLN A 159 -3.36 11.85 5.93
C GLN A 159 -3.90 10.60 6.62
N LYS A 160 -4.66 9.80 5.86
CA LYS A 160 -5.21 8.53 6.36
C LYS A 160 -4.36 7.35 5.92
N GLY A 161 -4.32 6.34 6.77
CA GLY A 161 -3.70 5.06 6.53
C GLY A 161 -4.27 3.99 7.43
N THR A 162 -3.65 2.82 7.46
CA THR A 162 -4.07 1.71 8.32
C THR A 162 -2.87 1.11 9.05
N ILE A 163 -3.12 0.62 10.27
CA ILE A 163 -2.19 -0.24 11.02
C ILE A 163 -2.94 -1.52 11.34
N THR A 164 -2.37 -2.65 10.94
CA THR A 164 -2.84 -3.99 11.32
C THR A 164 -2.02 -4.49 12.49
N ILE A 165 -2.67 -4.84 13.57
CA ILE A 165 -2.03 -5.33 14.80
C ILE A 165 -2.47 -6.75 15.06
N THR A 166 -1.49 -7.64 15.31
CA THR A 166 -1.71 -9.05 15.65
C THR A 166 -1.36 -9.27 17.12
N PHE A 167 -2.31 -9.80 17.86
CA PHE A 167 -2.22 -10.16 19.27
C PHE A 167 -2.04 -11.65 19.46
#